data_98f72ba1b737d68fe458c8a57f4a0a0f
#
_entry.id   98f72ba1b737d68fe458c8a57f4a0a0f
#
_cell.length_a   1.000
_cell.length_b   1.000
_cell.length_c   1.000
_cell.angle_alpha   90.00
_cell.angle_beta   90.00
_cell.angle_gamma   90.00
#
_symmetry.space_group_name_H-M   'P 1'
#
loop_
_entity.id
_entity.type
_entity.pdbx_description
1 polymer ?
#
loop_
_entity_poly.entity_id
_entity_poly.type
_entity_poly.pdbx_seq_one_letter_code
_entity_poly.pdbx_strand_id
1 'polypeptide(L)'
;MAQSADVFLSYSREDKARVLDLAGKLRAAGVNIWIDQGSIDGAALWGESIVRALEGAKVLLLMVTPSAVNSHNVAKEVMLTSERKGHILPVHLEPTTIPLGLKYPLAGIQHIEFYNGDPDENLVAILRSLEALGVKIAPPQP
;
A
#
# COMPACT_ATOMS: atom_id res chain seq x y z
N MET A 1 -20.31 11.48 6.60
CA MET A 1 -18.91 11.77 6.80
C MET A 1 -18.04 10.72 6.14
N ALA A 2 -17.18 11.16 5.28
CA ALA A 2 -16.20 10.26 4.69
C ALA A 2 -15.16 9.92 5.76
N GLN A 3 -14.99 8.64 6.01
CA GLN A 3 -13.96 8.20 6.93
C GLN A 3 -12.69 7.91 6.16
N SER A 4 -11.58 8.38 6.68
CA SER A 4 -10.29 8.08 6.10
C SER A 4 -10.00 6.59 6.26
N ALA A 5 -9.50 5.98 5.20
CA ALA A 5 -9.03 4.61 5.31
C ALA A 5 -7.70 4.61 6.08
N ASP A 6 -7.46 3.56 6.85
CA ASP A 6 -6.23 3.43 7.62
C ASP A 6 -5.03 3.08 6.73
N VAL A 7 -5.28 2.41 5.61
CA VAL A 7 -4.23 1.93 4.72
C VAL A 7 -4.46 2.47 3.32
N PHE A 8 -3.42 3.08 2.75
CA PHE A 8 -3.41 3.52 1.36
C PHE A 8 -2.64 2.49 0.55
N LEU A 9 -3.28 1.92 -0.47
CA LEU A 9 -2.67 0.89 -1.30
C LEU A 9 -2.01 1.54 -2.52
N SER A 10 -0.69 1.45 -2.60
CA SER A 10 0.09 1.99 -3.71
C SER A 10 0.55 0.85 -4.61
N TYR A 11 0.22 0.91 -5.89
CA TYR A 11 0.53 -0.18 -6.82
C TYR A 11 0.53 0.30 -8.26
N SER A 12 1.14 -0.50 -9.14
CA SER A 12 1.10 -0.25 -10.58
C SER A 12 -0.16 -0.87 -11.17
N ARG A 13 -0.81 -0.15 -12.08
CA ARG A 13 -2.02 -0.65 -12.75
C ARG A 13 -1.79 -1.97 -13.48
N GLU A 14 -0.58 -2.22 -13.93
CA GLU A 14 -0.25 -3.49 -14.59
C GLU A 14 -0.43 -4.68 -13.65
N ASP A 15 -0.33 -4.45 -12.34
CA ASP A 15 -0.48 -5.48 -11.32
C ASP A 15 -1.87 -5.53 -10.72
N LYS A 16 -2.83 -4.82 -11.30
CA LYS A 16 -4.15 -4.62 -10.69
C LYS A 16 -4.81 -5.92 -10.24
N ALA A 17 -4.80 -6.94 -11.08
CA ALA A 17 -5.52 -8.18 -10.78
C ALA A 17 -4.99 -8.84 -9.50
N ARG A 18 -3.67 -9.03 -9.41
CA ARG A 18 -3.09 -9.69 -8.22
C ARG A 18 -3.12 -8.80 -7.00
N VAL A 19 -3.02 -7.48 -7.19
CA VAL A 19 -3.10 -6.54 -6.08
C VAL A 19 -4.50 -6.51 -5.49
N LEU A 20 -5.53 -6.48 -6.33
CA LEU A 20 -6.91 -6.49 -5.84
C LEU A 20 -7.27 -7.81 -5.17
N ASP A 21 -6.70 -8.92 -5.62
CA ASP A 21 -6.88 -10.21 -4.97
C ASP A 21 -6.35 -10.16 -3.53
N LEU A 22 -5.13 -9.67 -3.36
CA LEU A 22 -4.55 -9.53 -2.03
C LEU A 22 -5.31 -8.53 -1.18
N ALA A 23 -5.70 -7.39 -1.77
CA ALA A 23 -6.48 -6.39 -1.05
C ALA A 23 -7.82 -6.95 -0.56
N GLY A 24 -8.45 -7.80 -1.37
CA GLY A 24 -9.68 -8.47 -0.97
C GLY A 24 -9.49 -9.35 0.26
N LYS A 25 -8.37 -10.07 0.30
CA LYS A 25 -8.05 -10.91 1.46
C LYS A 25 -7.80 -10.07 2.72
N LEU A 26 -7.11 -8.95 2.56
CA LEU A 26 -6.86 -8.05 3.69
C LEU A 26 -8.16 -7.41 4.19
N ARG A 27 -9.03 -6.99 3.27
CA ARG A 27 -10.34 -6.44 3.64
C ARG A 27 -11.19 -7.49 4.36
N ALA A 28 -11.16 -8.71 3.88
CA ALA A 28 -11.90 -9.80 4.54
C ALA A 28 -11.38 -10.04 5.96
N ALA A 29 -10.11 -9.76 6.20
CA ALA A 29 -9.52 -9.87 7.53
C ALA A 29 -9.80 -8.65 8.42
N GLY A 30 -10.41 -7.61 7.88
CA GLY A 30 -10.80 -6.44 8.67
C GLY A 30 -9.99 -5.18 8.45
N VAL A 31 -9.16 -5.14 7.41
CA VAL A 31 -8.33 -3.95 7.11
C VAL A 31 -9.12 -2.96 6.28
N ASN A 32 -9.11 -1.70 6.68
CA ASN A 32 -9.77 -0.63 5.93
C ASN A 32 -8.77 -0.03 4.95
N ILE A 33 -8.96 -0.33 3.66
CA ILE A 33 -8.01 0.02 2.61
C ILE A 33 -8.61 1.00 1.62
N TRP A 34 -7.87 2.06 1.29
CA TRP A 34 -8.19 2.94 0.18
C TRP A 34 -7.44 2.47 -1.05
N ILE A 35 -8.17 2.26 -2.14
CA ILE A 35 -7.60 1.82 -3.41
C ILE A 35 -7.93 2.86 -4.48
N ASP A 36 -6.88 3.33 -5.18
CA ASP A 36 -7.06 4.21 -6.32
C ASP A 36 -7.49 3.37 -7.52
N GLN A 37 -8.74 3.53 -7.92
CA GLN A 37 -9.30 2.77 -9.04
C GLN A 37 -9.16 3.54 -10.36
N GLY A 38 -8.52 4.70 -10.33
CA GLY A 38 -8.40 5.54 -11.51
C GLY A 38 -9.69 6.30 -11.77
N SER A 39 -9.83 7.48 -11.17
CA SER A 39 -11.01 8.30 -11.36
C SER A 39 -11.07 8.81 -12.80
N ILE A 40 -12.26 8.82 -13.35
CA ILE A 40 -12.53 9.41 -14.66
C ILE A 40 -12.94 10.87 -14.55
N ASP A 41 -13.12 11.36 -13.34
CA ASP A 41 -13.53 12.74 -13.08
C ASP A 41 -12.28 13.62 -13.02
N GLY A 42 -12.05 14.44 -13.94
CA GLY A 42 -10.99 15.43 -14.02
C GLY A 42 -9.71 15.19 -13.19
N ALA A 43 -8.57 15.31 -13.82
CA ALA A 43 -7.29 15.00 -13.18
C ALA A 43 -7.02 15.80 -11.89
N ALA A 44 -7.52 17.05 -11.82
CA ALA A 44 -7.30 17.89 -10.64
C ALA A 44 -8.00 17.33 -9.39
N LEU A 45 -9.26 16.92 -9.56
CA LEU A 45 -10.01 16.34 -8.43
C LEU A 45 -9.45 15.00 -8.02
N TRP A 46 -8.98 14.24 -9.00
CA TRP A 46 -8.35 12.96 -8.73
C TRP A 46 -7.08 13.11 -7.90
N GLY A 47 -6.24 14.09 -8.26
CA GLY A 47 -5.02 14.35 -7.51
C GLY A 47 -5.28 14.77 -6.07
N GLU A 48 -6.29 15.61 -5.86
CA GLU A 48 -6.68 16.00 -4.49
C GLU A 48 -7.16 14.81 -3.69
N SER A 49 -7.93 13.91 -4.29
CA SER A 49 -8.43 12.72 -3.61
C SER A 49 -7.29 11.83 -3.15
N ILE A 50 -6.28 11.67 -3.99
CA ILE A 50 -5.11 10.87 -3.65
C ILE A 50 -4.37 11.49 -2.46
N VAL A 51 -4.11 12.78 -2.51
CA VAL A 51 -3.38 13.46 -1.42
C VAL A 51 -4.14 13.36 -0.11
N ARG A 52 -5.46 13.59 -0.15
CA ARG A 52 -6.29 13.46 1.07
C ARG A 52 -6.25 12.05 1.63
N ALA A 53 -6.34 11.04 0.76
CA ALA A 53 -6.28 9.65 1.20
C ALA A 53 -4.93 9.32 1.82
N LEU A 54 -3.84 9.81 1.22
CA LEU A 54 -2.51 9.63 1.77
C LEU A 54 -2.36 10.25 3.15
N GLU A 55 -2.84 11.50 3.29
CA GLU A 55 -2.72 12.22 4.56
C GLU A 55 -3.55 11.59 5.67
N GLY A 56 -4.66 10.97 5.31
CA GLY A 56 -5.53 10.33 6.29
C GLY A 56 -5.12 8.91 6.64
N ALA A 57 -4.23 8.31 5.86
CA ALA A 57 -3.84 6.92 6.09
C ALA A 57 -2.74 6.81 7.13
N LYS A 58 -2.78 5.76 7.92
CA LYS A 58 -1.72 5.46 8.90
C LYS A 58 -0.53 4.79 8.25
N VAL A 59 -0.77 4.00 7.20
CA VAL A 59 0.27 3.24 6.51
C VAL A 59 0.03 3.30 5.01
N LEU A 60 1.10 3.52 4.25
CA LEU A 60 1.08 3.29 2.81
C LEU A 60 1.57 1.86 2.58
N LEU A 61 0.69 1.02 2.06
CA LEU A 61 1.01 -0.37 1.73
C LEU A 61 1.49 -0.39 0.28
N LEU A 62 2.79 -0.59 0.11
CA LEU A 62 3.42 -0.54 -1.21
C LEU A 62 3.53 -1.94 -1.78
N MET A 63 2.86 -2.17 -2.91
CA MET A 63 2.96 -3.44 -3.63
C MET A 63 4.17 -3.37 -4.57
N VAL A 64 5.26 -4.00 -4.17
CA VAL A 64 6.53 -3.88 -4.90
C VAL A 64 6.61 -4.91 -6.02
N THR A 65 6.73 -4.42 -7.22
CA THR A 65 6.94 -5.21 -8.44
C THR A 65 7.85 -4.39 -9.36
N PRO A 66 8.45 -5.00 -10.40
CA PRO A 66 9.20 -4.22 -11.37
C PRO A 66 8.40 -3.08 -12.00
N SER A 67 7.10 -3.30 -12.25
CA SER A 67 6.24 -2.23 -12.78
C SER A 67 6.04 -1.11 -11.76
N ALA A 68 5.82 -1.48 -10.49
CA ALA A 68 5.56 -0.49 -9.45
C ALA A 68 6.74 0.46 -9.24
N VAL A 69 7.96 -0.08 -9.21
CA VAL A 69 9.15 0.75 -8.96
C VAL A 69 9.48 1.66 -10.13
N ASN A 70 8.88 1.42 -11.30
CA ASN A 70 9.03 2.28 -12.46
C ASN A 70 7.82 3.20 -12.66
N SER A 71 6.84 3.15 -11.79
CA SER A 71 5.64 3.97 -11.90
C SER A 71 5.85 5.34 -11.28
N HIS A 72 5.60 6.39 -12.06
CA HIS A 72 5.68 7.76 -11.54
C HIS A 72 4.68 8.01 -10.43
N ASN A 73 3.48 7.46 -10.55
CA ASN A 73 2.45 7.67 -9.54
C ASN A 73 2.84 7.00 -8.22
N VAL A 74 3.35 5.77 -8.29
CA VAL A 74 3.82 5.07 -7.09
C VAL A 74 4.96 5.88 -6.44
N ALA A 75 5.90 6.36 -7.22
CA ALA A 75 7.02 7.15 -6.69
C ALA A 75 6.52 8.41 -5.98
N LYS A 76 5.54 9.12 -6.56
CA LYS A 76 4.97 10.31 -5.94
C LYS A 76 4.30 9.98 -4.60
N GLU A 77 3.54 8.91 -4.57
CA GLU A 77 2.85 8.49 -3.35
C GLU A 77 3.83 8.15 -2.23
N VAL A 78 4.88 7.42 -2.58
CA VAL A 78 5.94 7.07 -1.62
C VAL A 78 6.64 8.32 -1.12
N MET A 79 6.98 9.25 -2.01
CA MET A 79 7.68 10.47 -1.62
C MET A 79 6.83 11.34 -0.73
N LEU A 80 5.55 11.51 -1.04
CA LEU A 80 4.65 12.31 -0.22
C LEU A 80 4.50 11.72 1.18
N THR A 81 4.41 10.38 1.26
CA THR A 81 4.33 9.71 2.55
C THR A 81 5.61 9.89 3.35
N SER A 82 6.75 9.76 2.68
CA SER A 82 8.05 9.93 3.33
C SER A 82 8.25 11.35 3.85
N GLU A 83 7.84 12.35 3.08
CA GLU A 83 7.99 13.75 3.47
C GLU A 83 7.24 14.08 4.76
N ARG A 84 6.06 13.51 4.94
CA ARG A 84 5.30 13.74 6.18
C ARG A 84 5.64 12.73 7.27
N LYS A 85 6.68 11.94 7.07
CA LYS A 85 7.16 10.93 8.02
C LYS A 85 6.09 9.87 8.32
N GLY A 86 5.29 9.54 7.31
CA GLY A 86 4.31 8.47 7.41
C GLY A 86 4.96 7.11 7.32
N HIS A 87 4.23 6.09 7.70
CA HIS A 87 4.71 4.72 7.65
C HIS A 87 4.51 4.12 6.28
N ILE A 88 5.50 3.37 5.80
CA ILE A 88 5.44 2.64 4.55
C ILE A 88 5.72 1.17 4.83
N LEU A 89 4.88 0.29 4.32
CA LEU A 89 5.09 -1.15 4.42
C LEU A 89 5.26 -1.72 3.01
N PRO A 90 6.49 -2.00 2.58
CA PRO A 90 6.74 -2.60 1.26
C PRO A 90 6.46 -4.10 1.29
N VAL A 91 5.62 -4.55 0.38
CA VAL A 91 5.28 -5.96 0.19
C VAL A 91 5.69 -6.35 -1.21
N HIS A 92 6.71 -7.19 -1.33
CA HIS A 92 7.21 -7.63 -2.62
C HIS A 92 6.35 -8.77 -3.15
N LEU A 93 5.69 -8.54 -4.28
CA LEU A 93 4.88 -9.57 -4.92
C LEU A 93 5.74 -10.46 -5.81
N GLU A 94 6.92 -9.99 -6.18
CA GLU A 94 7.93 -10.75 -6.90
C GLU A 94 9.29 -10.14 -6.63
N PRO A 95 10.39 -10.87 -6.91
CA PRO A 95 11.74 -10.32 -6.71
C PRO A 95 11.90 -9.03 -7.51
N THR A 96 12.30 -7.96 -6.84
CA THR A 96 12.38 -6.63 -7.46
C THR A 96 13.58 -5.88 -6.90
N THR A 97 14.36 -5.27 -7.78
CA THR A 97 15.46 -4.40 -7.38
C THR A 97 14.91 -3.00 -7.15
N ILE A 98 15.18 -2.44 -5.98
CA ILE A 98 14.73 -1.09 -5.65
C ILE A 98 15.63 -0.08 -6.35
N PRO A 99 15.09 0.80 -7.19
CA PRO A 99 15.91 1.82 -7.87
C PRO A 99 16.41 2.88 -6.90
N LEU A 100 17.47 3.57 -7.29
CA LEU A 100 18.11 4.57 -6.43
C LEU A 100 17.11 5.61 -5.91
N GLY A 101 16.19 6.04 -6.76
CA GLY A 101 15.21 7.07 -6.37
C GLY A 101 14.29 6.66 -5.25
N LEU A 102 14.09 5.36 -5.03
CA LEU A 102 13.24 4.88 -3.95
C LEU A 102 14.03 4.36 -2.76
N LYS A 103 15.35 4.25 -2.87
CA LYS A 103 16.15 3.73 -1.77
C LYS A 103 16.09 4.60 -0.53
N TYR A 104 16.13 5.92 -0.70
CA TYR A 104 16.13 6.82 0.45
C TYR A 104 14.82 6.75 1.25
N PRO A 105 13.64 6.92 0.62
CA PRO A 105 12.40 6.83 1.40
C PRO A 105 12.13 5.45 1.97
N LEU A 106 12.72 4.40 1.41
CA LEU A 106 12.53 3.04 1.93
C LEU A 106 13.66 2.57 2.84
N ALA A 107 14.66 3.43 3.10
CA ALA A 107 15.80 3.06 3.92
C ALA A 107 15.36 2.78 5.37
N GLY A 108 15.90 1.70 5.93
CA GLY A 108 15.60 1.33 7.31
C GLY A 108 14.22 0.71 7.53
N ILE A 109 13.46 0.49 6.48
CA ILE A 109 12.12 -0.07 6.58
C ILE A 109 12.18 -1.57 6.30
N GLN A 110 11.45 -2.35 7.09
CA GLN A 110 11.38 -3.79 6.90
C GLN A 110 10.42 -4.11 5.75
N HIS A 111 10.86 -4.99 4.83
CA HIS A 111 10.07 -5.43 3.69
C HIS A 111 9.53 -6.83 3.92
N ILE A 112 8.38 -7.13 3.32
CA ILE A 112 7.80 -8.47 3.33
C ILE A 112 7.92 -9.06 1.93
N GLU A 113 8.50 -10.25 1.84
CA GLU A 113 8.62 -10.97 0.56
C GLU A 113 7.44 -11.91 0.39
N PHE A 114 6.34 -11.38 -0.14
CA PHE A 114 5.11 -12.12 -0.26
C PHE A 114 5.21 -13.30 -1.25
N TYR A 115 6.11 -13.20 -2.21
CA TYR A 115 6.33 -14.27 -3.19
C TYR A 115 7.03 -15.49 -2.61
N ASN A 116 7.58 -15.37 -1.39
CA ASN A 116 8.43 -16.40 -0.80
C ASN A 116 7.70 -17.06 0.38
N GLY A 117 7.63 -18.39 0.35
CA GLY A 117 7.03 -19.14 1.44
C GLY A 117 5.53 -19.31 1.31
N ASP A 118 4.88 -19.57 2.43
CA ASP A 118 3.44 -19.83 2.48
C ASP A 118 2.63 -18.54 2.38
N PRO A 119 1.70 -18.44 1.40
CA PRO A 119 0.89 -17.22 1.26
C PRO A 119 0.07 -16.86 2.50
N ASP A 120 -0.46 -17.85 3.21
CA ASP A 120 -1.26 -17.58 4.41
C ASP A 120 -0.40 -17.01 5.53
N GLU A 121 0.81 -17.53 5.71
CA GLU A 121 1.74 -17.00 6.70
C GLU A 121 2.17 -15.58 6.32
N ASN A 122 2.38 -15.33 5.04
CA ASN A 122 2.75 -14.01 4.56
C ASN A 122 1.62 -13.01 4.76
N LEU A 123 0.38 -13.46 4.58
CA LEU A 123 -0.79 -12.62 4.86
C LEU A 123 -0.83 -12.21 6.34
N VAL A 124 -0.60 -13.18 7.23
CA VAL A 124 -0.54 -12.91 8.67
C VAL A 124 0.58 -11.92 8.99
N ALA A 125 1.74 -12.06 8.30
CA ALA A 125 2.85 -11.13 8.51
C ALA A 125 2.47 -9.70 8.14
N ILE A 126 1.72 -9.52 7.04
CA ILE A 126 1.23 -8.19 6.65
C ILE A 126 0.30 -7.65 7.73
N LEU A 127 -0.65 -8.46 8.19
CA LEU A 127 -1.62 -8.02 9.20
C LEU A 127 -0.94 -7.61 10.49
N ARG A 128 0.04 -8.39 10.95
CA ARG A 128 0.78 -8.06 12.17
C ARG A 128 1.61 -6.80 12.01
N SER A 129 2.22 -6.61 10.84
CA SER A 129 3.00 -5.41 10.57
C SER A 129 2.11 -4.17 10.56
N LEU A 130 0.92 -4.27 9.96
CA LEU A 130 -0.04 -3.16 9.95
C LEU A 130 -0.46 -2.82 11.37
N GLU A 131 -0.75 -3.82 12.20
CA GLU A 131 -1.12 -3.57 13.59
C GLU A 131 0.01 -2.89 14.36
N ALA A 132 1.24 -3.32 14.13
CA ALA A 132 2.41 -2.72 14.78
C ALA A 132 2.58 -1.25 14.38
N LEU A 133 2.11 -0.87 13.20
CA LEU A 133 2.17 0.50 12.71
C LEU A 133 0.92 1.32 13.08
N GLY A 134 0.05 0.76 13.88
CA GLY A 134 -1.11 1.50 14.42
C GLY A 134 -2.42 1.28 13.69
N VAL A 135 -2.47 0.37 12.73
CA VAL A 135 -3.71 0.07 12.03
C VAL A 135 -4.57 -0.83 12.90
N LYS A 136 -5.83 -0.44 13.07
CA LYS A 136 -6.79 -1.27 13.80
C LYS A 136 -7.45 -2.22 12.81
N ILE A 137 -7.37 -3.51 13.12
CA ILE A 137 -7.96 -4.54 12.28
C ILE A 137 -9.19 -5.07 12.99
N ALA A 138 -10.35 -4.80 12.40
CA ALA A 138 -11.60 -5.26 12.97
C ALA A 138 -11.73 -6.76 12.74
N PRO A 139 -12.08 -7.55 13.78
CA PRO A 139 -12.27 -8.98 13.55
C PRO A 139 -13.44 -9.22 12.61
N PRO A 140 -13.39 -10.29 11.80
CA PRO A 140 -14.51 -10.59 10.90
C PRO A 140 -15.78 -10.81 11.73
N GLN A 141 -16.88 -10.34 11.19
CA GLN A 141 -18.17 -10.56 11.83
C GLN A 141 -18.60 -12.02 11.63
N PRO A 142 -19.12 -12.66 12.68
CA PRO A 142 -19.62 -14.04 12.53
C PRO A 142 -20.81 -14.13 11.59
#